data_8606f3f882f180a7eadcf3cbbcc8e669
#
_entry.id   8606f3f882f180a7eadcf3cbbcc8e669
#
_cell.length_a   1.000
_cell.length_b   1.000
_cell.length_c   1.000
_cell.angle_alpha   90.00
_cell.angle_beta   90.00
_cell.angle_gamma   90.00
#
_symmetry.space_group_name_H-M   'P 1'
#
loop_
_entity.id
_entity.type
_entity.pdbx_description
1 polymer ?
#
loop_
_entity_poly.entity_id
_entity_poly.type
_entity_poly.pdbx_seq_one_letter_code
_entity_poly.pdbx_strand_id
1 'polypeptide(L)'
;MKTLIRRTITCASLLLLLGPMQSNGAGLPLALDGETLPSLAPMLEDVLPSVVNISTEGRVSAGGSPFQSDPFFERFFNRRPDSQPRQRRTRSLGSGVIIDSESGYVVTNHHVIENADQIRVRLDDGRSFEAKVVGADPEADVAVIQIPAKGLKAINIGDSDTLRVGDFVVAIGNPFGLSQTATFGIVSALGRSGLGIEDYEDFIQTDASINMGNSGGALVNLRGELIGVNAAIISGGGGSVGIGFAIPVNMVMSLIKQIIEFGEVRRGILGVHIQDLTPELAQAFGIESGDGALIMQVIPGSAAEAAGLKEGDVITMVNGRVIKGMTELRNIIGMLPVDEEIEVTYLREDESLTKKIRIRARVAKSGQGVQISKRFEGARLEDVDGSSSQHGQPGIRVVEVTQESAAWQAGLRSGDIILTVDRQKVFSLKDLVQIVNGRTSELLLLIQRGESALYLWIP
;
A
#
# COMPACT_ATOMS: atom_id res chain seq x y z
N MET A 1 6.79 28.97 -100.56
CA MET A 1 5.40 28.94 -100.01
C MET A 1 5.40 28.04 -98.79
N LYS A 2 4.80 28.51 -97.75
CA LYS A 2 4.58 27.92 -96.43
C LYS A 2 5.74 28.04 -95.43
N THR A 3 5.62 29.08 -94.63
CA THR A 3 6.35 29.50 -93.44
C THR A 3 6.02 28.53 -92.25
N LEU A 4 7.11 28.06 -91.66
CA LEU A 4 6.96 27.24 -90.42
C LEU A 4 7.37 28.10 -89.22
N ILE A 5 6.42 28.53 -88.40
CA ILE A 5 6.63 29.30 -87.16
C ILE A 5 7.06 28.33 -86.07
N ARG A 6 8.27 28.40 -85.58
CA ARG A 6 8.74 27.75 -84.37
C ARG A 6 8.31 28.58 -83.15
N ARG A 7 7.44 28.04 -82.32
CA ARG A 7 7.16 28.55 -80.99
C ARG A 7 8.11 27.93 -79.98
N THR A 8 9.04 28.79 -79.52
CA THR A 8 9.90 28.43 -78.33
C THR A 8 9.13 28.60 -77.10
N ILE A 9 8.91 27.46 -76.36
CA ILE A 9 8.30 27.43 -75.01
C ILE A 9 9.46 27.57 -74.00
N THR A 10 9.51 28.73 -73.35
CA THR A 10 10.45 29.00 -72.27
C THR A 10 9.87 28.37 -70.99
N CYS A 11 10.45 27.26 -70.56
CA CYS A 11 10.15 26.68 -69.20
C CYS A 11 10.83 27.55 -68.14
N ALA A 12 10.07 28.33 -67.41
CA ALA A 12 10.53 28.99 -66.19
C ALA A 12 10.58 27.99 -65.08
N SER A 13 11.74 27.53 -64.68
CA SER A 13 11.99 26.70 -63.56
C SER A 13 11.79 27.50 -62.24
N LEU A 14 10.65 27.30 -61.59
CA LEU A 14 10.36 27.81 -60.23
C LEU A 14 11.12 26.93 -59.23
N LEU A 15 12.34 27.33 -58.85
CA LEU A 15 13.05 26.73 -57.71
C LEU A 15 12.34 27.15 -56.44
N LEU A 16 11.51 26.25 -55.87
CA LEU A 16 11.04 26.36 -54.50
C LEU A 16 12.21 26.17 -53.55
N LEU A 17 12.67 27.25 -52.93
CA LEU A 17 13.54 27.25 -51.76
C LEU A 17 12.80 26.57 -50.58
N LEU A 18 12.93 25.25 -50.47
CA LEU A 18 12.63 24.54 -49.24
C LEU A 18 13.76 24.86 -48.23
N GLY A 19 13.56 25.93 -47.48
CA GLY A 19 14.35 26.16 -46.27
C GLY A 19 14.18 24.98 -45.30
N PRO A 20 15.22 24.59 -44.53
CA PRO A 20 15.07 23.57 -43.54
C PRO A 20 14.00 24.03 -42.53
N MET A 21 12.84 23.37 -42.52
CA MET A 21 11.92 23.46 -41.39
C MET A 21 12.70 22.91 -40.18
N GLN A 22 13.23 23.80 -39.36
CA GLN A 22 13.62 23.45 -38.01
C GLN A 22 12.35 23.01 -37.31
N SER A 23 12.20 21.70 -37.10
CA SER A 23 11.26 21.17 -36.14
C SER A 23 11.71 21.69 -34.77
N ASN A 24 11.09 22.77 -34.30
CA ASN A 24 11.14 23.11 -32.91
C ASN A 24 10.40 21.95 -32.21
N GLY A 25 11.14 20.90 -31.84
CA GLY A 25 10.70 19.99 -30.80
C GLY A 25 10.34 20.86 -29.60
N ALA A 26 9.18 20.67 -29.01
CA ALA A 26 8.73 21.36 -27.80
C ALA A 26 9.66 20.96 -26.63
N GLY A 27 10.91 21.40 -26.70
CA GLY A 27 11.81 21.43 -25.56
C GLY A 27 11.46 22.64 -24.71
N LEU A 28 11.53 22.50 -23.43
CA LEU A 28 11.45 23.63 -22.50
C LEU A 28 12.43 24.71 -22.97
N PRO A 29 12.04 25.99 -22.91
CA PRO A 29 12.93 27.06 -23.33
C PRO A 29 14.22 27.03 -22.50
N LEU A 30 15.38 27.15 -23.12
CA LEU A 30 16.70 27.11 -22.46
C LEU A 30 16.94 28.29 -21.50
N ALA A 31 16.14 29.36 -21.60
CA ALA A 31 16.12 30.48 -20.68
C ALA A 31 14.73 31.13 -20.70
N LEU A 32 14.26 31.61 -19.55
CA LEU A 32 13.12 32.50 -19.40
C LEU A 32 13.66 33.85 -18.91
N ASP A 33 13.34 34.95 -19.62
CA ASP A 33 13.76 36.30 -19.26
C ASP A 33 15.30 36.49 -19.12
N GLY A 34 16.08 35.67 -19.81
CA GLY A 34 17.56 35.73 -19.78
C GLY A 34 18.21 34.95 -18.63
N GLU A 35 17.43 34.36 -17.75
CA GLU A 35 17.95 33.44 -16.75
C GLU A 35 17.94 31.99 -17.27
N THR A 36 19.03 31.27 -16.99
CA THR A 36 19.09 29.82 -17.28
C THR A 36 17.98 29.09 -16.53
N LEU A 37 17.31 28.17 -17.22
CA LEU A 37 16.31 27.33 -16.57
C LEU A 37 16.91 26.63 -15.32
N PRO A 38 16.18 26.62 -14.22
CA PRO A 38 16.65 25.97 -13.01
C PRO A 38 16.93 24.49 -13.29
N SER A 39 18.15 24.05 -13.00
CA SER A 39 18.54 22.65 -13.05
C SER A 39 18.16 21.96 -11.74
N LEU A 40 17.69 20.70 -11.81
CA LEU A 40 17.48 19.86 -10.63
C LEU A 40 18.80 19.30 -10.06
N ALA A 41 19.91 19.43 -10.79
CA ALA A 41 21.19 18.84 -10.41
C ALA A 41 21.67 19.25 -9.01
N PRO A 42 21.64 20.53 -8.58
CA PRO A 42 22.08 20.89 -7.23
C PRO A 42 21.24 20.23 -6.11
N MET A 43 19.92 20.14 -6.32
CA MET A 43 19.03 19.44 -5.38
C MET A 43 19.32 17.95 -5.35
N LEU A 44 19.53 17.33 -6.52
CA LEU A 44 19.84 15.91 -6.62
C LEU A 44 21.18 15.58 -5.98
N GLU A 45 22.24 16.37 -6.20
CA GLU A 45 23.55 16.21 -5.54
C GLU A 45 23.43 16.20 -4.01
N ASP A 46 22.47 16.96 -3.48
CA ASP A 46 22.17 16.99 -2.05
C ASP A 46 21.41 15.73 -1.58
N VAL A 47 20.45 15.24 -2.36
CA VAL A 47 19.55 14.16 -1.96
C VAL A 47 20.09 12.76 -2.26
N LEU A 48 20.79 12.58 -3.38
CA LEU A 48 21.24 11.26 -3.85
C LEU A 48 22.04 10.48 -2.81
N PRO A 49 22.94 11.06 -1.98
CA PRO A 49 23.63 10.31 -0.93
C PRO A 49 22.73 9.70 0.14
N SER A 50 21.48 10.17 0.26
CA SER A 50 20.51 9.63 1.20
C SER A 50 19.72 8.43 0.65
N VAL A 51 19.83 8.14 -0.68
CA VAL A 51 19.14 7.04 -1.33
C VAL A 51 20.11 5.88 -1.59
N VAL A 52 19.77 4.71 -1.07
CA VAL A 52 20.64 3.53 -1.07
C VAL A 52 20.05 2.41 -1.94
N ASN A 53 20.92 1.52 -2.41
CA ASN A 53 20.51 0.26 -3.02
C ASN A 53 20.34 -0.81 -1.93
N ILE A 54 19.29 -1.60 -2.04
CA ILE A 54 19.03 -2.75 -1.19
C ILE A 54 19.04 -4.00 -2.07
N SER A 55 19.87 -4.97 -1.70
CA SER A 55 19.87 -6.29 -2.30
C SER A 55 19.66 -7.37 -1.24
N THR A 56 18.78 -8.30 -1.51
CA THR A 56 18.46 -9.39 -0.59
C THR A 56 18.78 -10.74 -1.21
N GLU A 57 19.20 -11.68 -0.36
CA GLU A 57 19.35 -13.09 -0.70
C GLU A 57 18.49 -13.90 0.26
N GLY A 58 17.60 -14.75 -0.28
CA GLY A 58 16.70 -15.60 0.50
C GLY A 58 16.53 -16.98 -0.11
N ARG A 59 15.94 -17.91 0.66
CA ARG A 59 15.60 -19.26 0.24
C ARG A 59 14.10 -19.42 0.24
N VAL A 60 13.52 -19.73 -0.91
CA VAL A 60 12.11 -20.13 -0.98
C VAL A 60 12.06 -21.65 -0.94
N SER A 61 11.46 -22.21 0.11
CA SER A 61 11.08 -23.61 0.16
C SER A 61 9.96 -23.86 -0.84
N ALA A 62 10.00 -24.99 -1.57
CA ALA A 62 9.04 -25.37 -2.59
C ALA A 62 7.65 -25.74 -2.00
N GLY A 63 7.02 -24.81 -1.32
CA GLY A 63 5.69 -24.91 -0.74
C GLY A 63 5.11 -23.50 -0.72
N GLY A 64 4.62 -23.06 -1.91
CA GLY A 64 3.81 -21.88 -2.14
C GLY A 64 3.99 -20.70 -1.17
N SER A 65 4.84 -19.75 -1.51
CA SER A 65 4.69 -18.40 -0.94
C SER A 65 3.33 -17.85 -1.37
N PRO A 66 2.52 -17.28 -0.48
CA PRO A 66 1.26 -16.64 -0.82
C PRO A 66 1.40 -15.58 -1.92
N PHE A 67 2.58 -14.96 -2.05
CA PHE A 67 2.92 -13.95 -3.06
C PHE A 67 3.36 -14.52 -4.42
N GLN A 68 3.57 -15.83 -4.58
CA GLN A 68 3.78 -16.44 -5.91
C GLN A 68 2.50 -16.54 -6.74
N SER A 69 1.35 -16.33 -6.12
CA SER A 69 0.03 -16.26 -6.77
C SER A 69 -0.54 -14.84 -6.82
N ASP A 70 0.21 -13.82 -6.40
CA ASP A 70 -0.20 -12.44 -6.58
C ASP A 70 -0.06 -12.08 -8.07
N PRO A 71 -1.18 -11.82 -8.78
CA PRO A 71 -1.17 -11.43 -10.19
C PRO A 71 -0.33 -10.18 -10.45
N PHE A 72 -0.13 -9.35 -9.44
CA PHE A 72 0.71 -8.15 -9.47
C PHE A 72 2.20 -8.52 -9.54
N PHE A 73 2.66 -9.44 -8.69
CA PHE A 73 4.05 -9.89 -8.66
C PHE A 73 4.41 -10.78 -9.87
N GLU A 74 3.53 -11.68 -10.30
CA GLU A 74 3.75 -12.48 -11.51
C GLU A 74 3.80 -11.64 -12.79
N ARG A 75 2.97 -10.60 -12.89
CA ARG A 75 3.02 -9.62 -13.99
C ARG A 75 4.29 -8.78 -13.98
N PHE A 76 4.80 -8.46 -12.79
CA PHE A 76 5.98 -7.61 -12.64
C PHE A 76 7.28 -8.38 -12.89
N PHE A 77 7.35 -9.63 -12.45
CA PHE A 77 8.58 -10.44 -12.53
C PHE A 77 8.60 -11.42 -13.71
N ASN A 78 7.58 -11.44 -14.57
CA ASN A 78 7.47 -12.21 -15.82
C ASN A 78 8.13 -13.60 -15.77
N ARG A 79 7.79 -14.43 -14.77
CA ARG A 79 8.30 -15.79 -14.64
C ARG A 79 7.28 -16.80 -15.15
N ARG A 80 7.63 -17.47 -16.26
CA ARG A 80 6.95 -18.67 -16.71
C ARG A 80 7.09 -19.78 -15.65
N PRO A 81 6.01 -20.50 -15.33
CA PRO A 81 6.11 -21.65 -14.43
C PRO A 81 6.91 -22.75 -15.10
N ASP A 82 8.15 -22.93 -14.69
CA ASP A 82 8.95 -24.10 -15.06
C ASP A 82 8.90 -25.10 -13.93
N SER A 83 8.30 -26.24 -14.22
CA SER A 83 7.94 -27.30 -13.30
C SER A 83 9.16 -28.15 -12.92
N GLN A 84 9.88 -27.76 -11.87
CA GLN A 84 10.65 -28.70 -11.04
C GLN A 84 10.93 -28.14 -9.64
N PRO A 85 10.75 -28.92 -8.54
CA PRO A 85 11.02 -28.48 -7.17
C PRO A 85 12.52 -28.47 -6.91
N ARG A 86 13.15 -27.31 -7.06
CA ARG A 86 14.52 -27.07 -6.58
C ARG A 86 14.50 -25.87 -5.65
N GLN A 87 15.16 -25.97 -4.50
CA GLN A 87 15.44 -24.81 -3.65
C GLN A 87 16.07 -23.71 -4.52
N ARG A 88 15.34 -22.65 -4.79
CA ARG A 88 15.83 -21.52 -5.57
C ARG A 88 16.26 -20.44 -4.61
N ARG A 89 17.49 -19.94 -4.80
CA ARG A 89 17.90 -18.67 -4.20
C ARG A 89 17.11 -17.55 -4.90
N THR A 90 16.39 -16.78 -4.11
CA THR A 90 15.72 -15.55 -4.59
C THR A 90 16.63 -14.38 -4.30
N ARG A 91 16.72 -13.46 -5.26
CA ARG A 91 17.36 -12.15 -5.07
C ARG A 91 16.30 -11.11 -5.38
N SER A 92 16.04 -10.21 -4.43
CA SER A 92 15.26 -9.01 -4.67
C SER A 92 16.20 -7.81 -4.73
N LEU A 93 15.83 -6.82 -5.53
CA LEU A 93 16.55 -5.56 -5.66
C LEU A 93 15.55 -4.42 -5.46
N GLY A 94 15.88 -3.52 -4.59
CA GLY A 94 15.09 -2.33 -4.28
C GLY A 94 15.98 -1.17 -3.87
N SER A 95 15.33 -0.14 -3.40
CA SER A 95 15.95 1.07 -2.86
C SER A 95 15.59 1.25 -1.39
N GLY A 96 16.30 2.14 -0.73
CA GLY A 96 15.96 2.62 0.61
C GLY A 96 16.35 4.06 0.77
N VAL A 97 15.83 4.69 1.83
CA VAL A 97 16.10 6.08 2.17
C VAL A 97 16.65 6.17 3.58
N ILE A 98 17.82 6.78 3.76
CA ILE A 98 18.42 7.04 5.08
C ILE A 98 17.62 8.15 5.75
N ILE A 99 17.00 7.85 6.87
CA ILE A 99 16.16 8.78 7.64
C ILE A 99 16.84 9.27 8.92
N ASP A 100 17.85 8.54 9.40
CA ASP A 100 18.63 8.90 10.59
C ASP A 100 20.10 8.53 10.34
N SER A 101 20.95 9.55 10.32
CA SER A 101 22.40 9.39 10.05
C SER A 101 23.20 8.90 11.26
N GLU A 102 22.69 9.09 12.47
CA GLU A 102 23.36 8.69 13.71
C GLU A 102 23.09 7.22 14.02
N SER A 103 21.82 6.82 13.98
CA SER A 103 21.37 5.46 14.26
C SER A 103 21.53 4.52 13.05
N GLY A 104 21.69 5.10 11.84
CA GLY A 104 21.82 4.33 10.61
C GLY A 104 20.49 3.69 10.16
N TYR A 105 19.37 4.31 10.47
CA TYR A 105 18.07 3.82 10.04
C TYR A 105 17.80 4.14 8.56
N VAL A 106 17.34 3.13 7.86
CA VAL A 106 16.94 3.18 6.45
C VAL A 106 15.51 2.69 6.36
N VAL A 107 14.64 3.47 5.75
CA VAL A 107 13.28 3.06 5.38
C VAL A 107 13.29 2.44 3.99
N THR A 108 12.46 1.42 3.81
CA THR A 108 12.23 0.75 2.51
C THR A 108 10.82 0.15 2.53
N ASN A 109 10.41 -0.49 1.44
CA ASN A 109 9.18 -1.27 1.43
C ASN A 109 9.39 -2.64 2.09
N HIS A 110 8.33 -3.16 2.71
CA HIS A 110 8.34 -4.50 3.32
C HIS A 110 8.61 -5.57 2.26
N HIS A 111 7.94 -5.50 1.08
CA HIS A 111 8.11 -6.49 0.01
C HIS A 111 9.57 -6.58 -0.50
N VAL A 112 10.39 -5.54 -0.35
CA VAL A 112 11.81 -5.54 -0.74
C VAL A 112 12.62 -6.49 0.14
N ILE A 113 12.28 -6.56 1.44
CA ILE A 113 13.02 -7.35 2.44
C ILE A 113 12.31 -8.65 2.85
N GLU A 114 11.11 -8.88 2.37
CA GLU A 114 10.33 -10.06 2.71
C GLU A 114 11.07 -11.34 2.29
N ASN A 115 11.04 -12.36 3.16
CA ASN A 115 11.71 -13.65 2.97
C ASN A 115 13.24 -13.56 2.73
N ALA A 116 13.90 -12.47 3.17
CA ALA A 116 15.32 -12.30 3.05
C ALA A 116 16.07 -12.97 4.21
N ASP A 117 16.98 -13.90 3.89
CA ASP A 117 17.96 -14.44 4.86
C ASP A 117 19.08 -13.43 5.14
N GLN A 118 19.45 -12.63 4.13
CA GLN A 118 20.46 -11.58 4.21
C GLN A 118 20.02 -10.32 3.45
N ILE A 119 20.25 -9.17 4.07
CA ILE A 119 19.96 -7.85 3.50
C ILE A 119 21.27 -7.08 3.42
N ARG A 120 21.62 -6.61 2.23
CA ARG A 120 22.80 -5.82 2.00
C ARG A 120 22.42 -4.45 1.45
N VAL A 121 22.91 -3.41 2.11
CA VAL A 121 22.71 -2.01 1.71
C VAL A 121 24.00 -1.48 1.11
N ARG A 122 23.92 -0.89 -0.08
CA ARG A 122 25.03 -0.21 -0.76
C ARG A 122 24.75 1.28 -0.84
N LEU A 123 25.67 2.07 -0.32
CA LEU A 123 25.63 3.52 -0.35
C LEU A 123 26.08 4.08 -1.71
N ASP A 124 25.82 5.36 -1.95
CA ASP A 124 26.24 6.09 -3.14
C ASP A 124 27.76 6.12 -3.31
N ASP A 125 28.51 6.24 -2.23
CA ASP A 125 29.98 6.24 -2.22
C ASP A 125 30.62 4.85 -2.43
N GLY A 126 29.80 3.82 -2.66
CA GLY A 126 30.19 2.44 -2.93
C GLY A 126 30.39 1.57 -1.70
N ARG A 127 30.37 2.14 -0.48
CA ARG A 127 30.40 1.32 0.77
C ARG A 127 29.19 0.38 0.83
N SER A 128 29.41 -0.82 1.34
CA SER A 128 28.33 -1.83 1.49
C SER A 128 28.30 -2.38 2.90
N PHE A 129 27.11 -2.56 3.44
CA PHE A 129 26.89 -3.02 4.81
C PHE A 129 25.82 -4.11 4.82
N GLU A 130 25.96 -5.05 5.74
CA GLU A 130 24.86 -5.95 6.10
C GLU A 130 23.90 -5.19 7.02
N ALA A 131 22.61 -5.25 6.72
CA ALA A 131 21.58 -4.58 7.48
C ALA A 131 20.84 -5.56 8.38
N LYS A 132 20.35 -5.04 9.52
CA LYS A 132 19.44 -5.75 10.41
C LYS A 132 18.04 -5.18 10.26
N VAL A 133 17.03 -6.04 10.24
CA VAL A 133 15.63 -5.61 10.30
C VAL A 133 15.35 -5.10 11.72
N VAL A 134 14.88 -3.86 11.82
CA VAL A 134 14.38 -3.27 13.08
C VAL A 134 12.94 -3.70 13.29
N GLY A 135 12.14 -3.66 12.22
CA GLY A 135 10.78 -4.12 12.17
C GLY A 135 10.14 -3.76 10.84
N ALA A 136 8.93 -4.25 10.63
CA ALA A 136 8.20 -4.02 9.40
C ALA A 136 6.69 -3.98 9.65
N ASP A 137 5.99 -3.36 8.74
CA ASP A 137 4.54 -3.36 8.62
C ASP A 137 4.12 -3.89 7.25
N PRO A 138 3.71 -5.16 7.16
CA PRO A 138 3.24 -5.74 5.90
C PRO A 138 1.94 -5.10 5.38
N GLU A 139 1.08 -4.60 6.28
CA GLU A 139 -0.25 -4.08 5.91
C GLU A 139 -0.18 -2.71 5.21
N ALA A 140 0.94 -1.97 5.37
CA ALA A 140 1.19 -0.68 4.70
C ALA A 140 2.49 -0.70 3.87
N ASP A 141 3.10 -1.86 3.69
CA ASP A 141 4.33 -2.06 2.91
C ASP A 141 5.50 -1.17 3.33
N VAL A 142 5.72 -1.00 4.65
CA VAL A 142 6.82 -0.19 5.20
C VAL A 142 7.73 -1.07 6.04
N ALA A 143 9.05 -0.90 5.90
CA ALA A 143 10.04 -1.56 6.73
C ALA A 143 11.16 -0.61 7.14
N VAL A 144 11.72 -0.84 8.33
CA VAL A 144 12.91 -0.15 8.84
C VAL A 144 14.03 -1.17 9.00
N ILE A 145 15.15 -0.88 8.38
CA ILE A 145 16.40 -1.64 8.54
C ILE A 145 17.48 -0.73 9.11
N GLN A 146 18.47 -1.32 9.74
CA GLN A 146 19.59 -0.59 10.37
C GLN A 146 20.91 -1.04 9.79
N ILE A 147 21.79 -0.09 9.45
CA ILE A 147 23.16 -0.31 8.99
C ILE A 147 24.17 0.27 9.99
N PRO A 148 25.29 -0.44 10.29
CA PRO A 148 26.31 0.02 11.22
C PRO A 148 27.30 1.00 10.53
N ALA A 149 26.81 2.00 9.83
CA ALA A 149 27.61 2.94 9.06
C ALA A 149 27.77 4.28 9.78
N LYS A 150 28.88 4.97 9.52
CA LYS A 150 29.15 6.34 9.97
C LYS A 150 29.29 7.26 8.77
N GLY A 151 29.07 8.57 9.00
CA GLY A 151 29.16 9.58 7.95
C GLY A 151 28.06 9.38 6.91
N LEU A 152 26.87 9.03 7.36
CA LEU A 152 25.68 8.94 6.55
C LEU A 152 25.07 10.33 6.36
N LYS A 153 24.35 10.50 5.27
CA LYS A 153 23.51 11.66 5.02
C LYS A 153 22.03 11.23 5.11
N ALA A 154 21.33 11.72 6.11
CA ALA A 154 19.89 11.54 6.20
C ALA A 154 19.17 12.54 5.29
N ILE A 155 18.02 12.11 4.73
CA ILE A 155 17.16 12.98 3.94
C ILE A 155 16.39 13.95 4.84
N ASN A 156 16.10 15.15 4.34
CA ASN A 156 15.19 16.05 5.01
C ASN A 156 13.74 15.54 4.85
N ILE A 157 13.00 15.50 5.93
CA ILE A 157 11.61 15.06 5.93
C ILE A 157 10.70 16.25 5.64
N GLY A 158 9.86 16.12 4.63
CA GLY A 158 8.84 17.12 4.29
C GLY A 158 7.51 16.83 4.98
N ASP A 159 6.45 17.47 4.47
CA ASP A 159 5.08 17.31 4.98
C ASP A 159 4.15 16.95 3.82
N SER A 160 3.70 15.68 3.79
CA SER A 160 2.83 15.17 2.71
C SER A 160 1.40 15.71 2.78
N ASP A 161 0.94 16.22 3.94
CA ASP A 161 -0.41 16.79 4.08
C ASP A 161 -0.53 18.18 3.42
N THR A 162 0.60 18.82 3.10
CA THR A 162 0.63 20.11 2.40
C THR A 162 0.65 19.99 0.88
N LEU A 163 0.77 18.77 0.34
CA LEU A 163 0.84 18.52 -1.09
C LEU A 163 -0.47 18.87 -1.80
N ARG A 164 -0.32 19.29 -3.04
CA ARG A 164 -1.43 19.59 -3.95
C ARG A 164 -1.20 18.91 -5.29
N VAL A 165 -2.27 18.55 -5.95
CA VAL A 165 -2.21 18.08 -7.34
C VAL A 165 -1.58 19.16 -8.21
N GLY A 166 -0.57 18.78 -8.99
CA GLY A 166 0.23 19.67 -9.82
C GLY A 166 1.57 20.09 -9.21
N ASP A 167 1.83 19.82 -7.92
CA ASP A 167 3.14 20.08 -7.32
C ASP A 167 4.20 19.18 -7.97
N PHE A 168 5.37 19.74 -8.30
CA PHE A 168 6.47 19.02 -8.91
C PHE A 168 7.13 18.06 -7.94
N VAL A 169 7.46 16.86 -8.43
CA VAL A 169 8.11 15.80 -7.66
C VAL A 169 9.20 15.10 -8.44
N VAL A 170 10.14 14.50 -7.73
CA VAL A 170 11.20 13.65 -8.30
C VAL A 170 11.18 12.31 -7.58
N ALA A 171 10.98 11.23 -8.34
CA ALA A 171 11.13 9.88 -7.82
C ALA A 171 12.58 9.43 -8.02
N ILE A 172 13.21 8.98 -6.92
CA ILE A 172 14.62 8.59 -6.86
C ILE A 172 14.72 7.15 -6.37
N GLY A 173 15.55 6.37 -7.05
CA GLY A 173 15.89 5.02 -6.63
C GLY A 173 17.28 4.61 -7.10
N ASN A 174 17.72 3.42 -6.66
CA ASN A 174 19.02 2.84 -7.02
C ASN A 174 18.85 1.38 -7.45
N PRO A 175 18.20 1.13 -8.61
CA PRO A 175 17.68 -0.18 -9.01
C PRO A 175 18.72 -1.28 -9.12
N PHE A 176 19.95 -0.99 -9.49
CA PHE A 176 20.97 -2.02 -9.75
C PHE A 176 22.27 -1.80 -8.98
N GLY A 177 22.31 -0.82 -8.07
CA GLY A 177 23.53 -0.43 -7.38
C GLY A 177 24.63 0.08 -8.31
N LEU A 178 24.30 0.42 -9.56
CA LEU A 178 25.23 0.97 -10.53
C LEU A 178 25.31 2.50 -10.42
N SER A 179 24.17 3.15 -10.26
CA SER A 179 24.00 4.58 -9.98
C SER A 179 22.52 4.82 -9.66
N GLN A 180 22.22 5.92 -8.95
CA GLN A 180 20.87 6.36 -8.71
C GLN A 180 20.19 6.79 -10.02
N THR A 181 18.88 6.58 -10.06
CA THR A 181 18.02 7.02 -11.15
C THR A 181 17.02 8.02 -10.57
N ALA A 182 16.91 9.19 -11.21
CA ALA A 182 15.92 10.20 -10.86
C ALA A 182 14.97 10.41 -12.04
N THR A 183 13.67 10.42 -11.77
CA THR A 183 12.61 10.70 -12.73
C THR A 183 11.75 11.84 -12.23
N PHE A 184 11.38 12.76 -13.11
CA PHE A 184 10.64 13.98 -12.79
C PHE A 184 9.18 13.85 -13.21
N GLY A 185 8.29 14.42 -12.43
CA GLY A 185 6.85 14.47 -12.70
C GLY A 185 6.13 15.40 -11.74
N ILE A 186 4.83 15.16 -11.58
CA ILE A 186 3.95 15.92 -10.69
C ILE A 186 3.16 14.98 -9.77
N VAL A 187 2.61 15.53 -8.72
CA VAL A 187 1.52 14.92 -7.97
C VAL A 187 0.28 14.90 -8.87
N SER A 188 -0.13 13.72 -9.33
CA SER A 188 -1.28 13.54 -10.22
C SER A 188 -2.60 13.39 -9.45
N ALA A 189 -2.54 12.81 -8.24
CA ALA A 189 -3.68 12.69 -7.30
C ALA A 189 -3.16 12.43 -5.88
N LEU A 190 -4.02 12.65 -4.90
CA LEU A 190 -3.79 12.38 -3.47
C LEU A 190 -4.90 11.48 -2.94
N GLY A 191 -4.62 10.76 -1.84
CA GLY A 191 -5.60 9.93 -1.16
C GLY A 191 -6.08 8.74 -2.00
N ARG A 192 -5.21 8.19 -2.87
CA ARG A 192 -5.57 7.02 -3.68
C ARG A 192 -5.64 5.79 -2.81
N SER A 193 -6.83 5.17 -2.80
CA SER A 193 -7.16 4.00 -2.00
C SER A 193 -8.12 3.08 -2.76
N GLY A 194 -8.36 1.88 -2.23
CA GLY A 194 -9.23 0.88 -2.85
C GLY A 194 -8.63 0.27 -4.12
N LEU A 195 -7.31 0.32 -4.27
CA LEU A 195 -6.58 -0.25 -5.39
C LEU A 195 -6.32 -1.76 -5.21
N GLY A 196 -6.42 -2.25 -3.97
CA GLY A 196 -6.13 -3.63 -3.58
C GLY A 196 -4.64 -3.96 -3.67
N ILE A 197 -3.78 -2.96 -3.50
CA ILE A 197 -2.33 -3.10 -3.47
C ILE A 197 -1.89 -3.45 -2.06
N GLU A 198 -2.39 -2.67 -1.07
CA GLU A 198 -2.08 -2.84 0.35
C GLU A 198 -3.38 -2.79 1.19
N ASP A 199 -3.30 -3.26 2.43
CA ASP A 199 -4.44 -3.18 3.35
C ASP A 199 -4.73 -1.75 3.79
N TYR A 200 -3.69 -0.89 3.93
CA TYR A 200 -3.80 0.53 4.25
C TYR A 200 -3.26 1.38 3.11
N GLU A 201 -4.16 1.95 2.33
CA GLU A 201 -3.85 2.72 1.14
C GLU A 201 -4.25 4.20 1.32
N ASP A 202 -3.29 5.09 1.17
CA ASP A 202 -3.47 6.54 1.10
C ASP A 202 -2.44 7.14 0.13
N PHE A 203 -2.28 6.52 -1.06
CA PHE A 203 -1.15 6.80 -1.92
C PHE A 203 -1.16 8.20 -2.54
N ILE A 204 0.04 8.78 -2.66
CA ILE A 204 0.34 9.85 -3.60
C ILE A 204 0.47 9.21 -4.97
N GLN A 205 -0.37 9.62 -5.94
CA GLN A 205 -0.22 9.24 -7.33
C GLN A 205 0.68 10.26 -8.06
N THR A 206 1.64 9.77 -8.86
CA THR A 206 2.54 10.60 -9.67
C THR A 206 2.71 10.03 -11.08
N ASP A 207 3.01 10.89 -12.05
CA ASP A 207 3.45 10.52 -13.39
C ASP A 207 4.98 10.44 -13.52
N ALA A 208 5.73 10.82 -12.47
CA ALA A 208 7.15 10.51 -12.39
C ALA A 208 7.34 8.99 -12.55
N SER A 209 8.19 8.57 -13.48
CA SER A 209 8.34 7.15 -13.81
C SER A 209 8.89 6.36 -12.63
N ILE A 210 8.03 5.54 -12.02
CA ILE A 210 8.42 4.52 -11.04
C ILE A 210 8.56 3.21 -11.82
N ASN A 211 9.66 2.51 -11.63
CA ASN A 211 9.97 1.23 -12.25
C ASN A 211 10.62 0.31 -11.22
N MET A 212 10.78 -0.97 -11.61
CA MET A 212 11.47 -1.97 -10.80
C MET A 212 12.81 -1.45 -10.26
N GLY A 213 12.98 -1.51 -8.95
CA GLY A 213 14.17 -1.04 -8.23
C GLY A 213 14.05 0.37 -7.66
N ASN A 214 13.05 1.18 -8.06
CA ASN A 214 12.73 2.43 -7.37
C ASN A 214 11.90 2.20 -6.09
N SER A 215 11.27 1.03 -5.96
CA SER A 215 10.50 0.65 -4.75
C SER A 215 11.36 0.78 -3.51
N GLY A 216 10.83 1.41 -2.46
CA GLY A 216 11.54 1.77 -1.23
C GLY A 216 12.40 3.03 -1.34
N GLY A 217 12.56 3.60 -2.54
CA GLY A 217 13.27 4.86 -2.78
C GLY A 217 12.44 6.10 -2.46
N ALA A 218 13.04 7.26 -2.66
CA ALA A 218 12.45 8.54 -2.28
C ALA A 218 11.55 9.12 -3.37
N LEU A 219 10.41 9.68 -2.97
CA LEU A 219 9.69 10.72 -3.71
C LEU A 219 9.98 12.04 -3.00
N VAL A 220 10.59 13.01 -3.69
CA VAL A 220 10.96 14.29 -3.10
C VAL A 220 10.31 15.47 -3.82
N ASN A 221 10.13 16.58 -3.11
CA ASN A 221 9.73 17.85 -3.70
C ASN A 221 10.95 18.60 -4.27
N LEU A 222 10.73 19.79 -4.86
CA LEU A 222 11.81 20.59 -5.43
C LEU A 222 12.81 21.17 -4.40
N ARG A 223 12.49 21.09 -3.09
CA ARG A 223 13.42 21.44 -2.02
C ARG A 223 14.29 20.27 -1.56
N GLY A 224 14.13 19.07 -2.20
CA GLY A 224 14.83 17.86 -1.80
C GLY A 224 14.29 17.22 -0.51
N GLU A 225 13.10 17.60 -0.08
CA GLU A 225 12.45 17.04 1.10
C GLU A 225 11.68 15.77 0.70
N LEU A 226 11.82 14.71 1.49
CA LEU A 226 11.06 13.46 1.33
C LEU A 226 9.58 13.74 1.57
N ILE A 227 8.75 13.46 0.59
CA ILE A 227 7.29 13.59 0.66
C ILE A 227 6.57 12.25 0.54
N GLY A 228 7.29 11.20 0.12
CA GLY A 228 6.76 9.85 0.05
C GLY A 228 7.84 8.81 -0.19
N VAL A 229 7.50 7.54 0.01
CA VAL A 229 8.33 6.37 -0.33
C VAL A 229 7.70 5.68 -1.53
N ASN A 230 8.48 5.54 -2.61
CA ASN A 230 8.00 4.89 -3.84
C ASN A 230 7.59 3.45 -3.54
N ALA A 231 6.38 3.05 -3.89
CA ALA A 231 5.84 1.73 -3.58
C ALA A 231 5.59 0.90 -4.83
N ALA A 232 4.64 1.33 -5.67
CA ALA A 232 4.07 0.49 -6.71
C ALA A 232 3.77 1.26 -8.00
N ILE A 233 3.44 0.51 -9.07
CA ILE A 233 2.92 1.05 -10.33
C ILE A 233 1.71 0.22 -10.77
N ILE A 234 0.75 0.84 -11.44
CA ILE A 234 -0.22 0.10 -12.25
C ILE A 234 0.38 -0.04 -13.65
N SER A 235 0.66 -1.25 -14.07
CA SER A 235 1.25 -1.52 -15.39
C SER A 235 0.72 -2.80 -16.00
N GLY A 236 0.28 -2.72 -17.27
CA GLY A 236 -0.09 -3.90 -18.06
C GLY A 236 1.09 -4.66 -18.69
N GLY A 237 2.32 -4.14 -18.60
CA GLY A 237 3.50 -4.65 -19.33
C GLY A 237 4.82 -4.59 -18.58
N GLY A 238 4.85 -4.30 -17.28
CA GLY A 238 6.07 -4.31 -16.46
C GLY A 238 6.92 -3.04 -16.49
N GLY A 239 6.46 -1.96 -17.12
CA GLY A 239 7.10 -0.65 -17.10
C GLY A 239 6.12 0.47 -16.78
N SER A 240 6.61 1.64 -16.35
CA SER A 240 5.78 2.80 -16.05
C SER A 240 4.97 3.22 -17.27
N VAL A 241 3.67 3.42 -17.06
CA VAL A 241 2.73 4.01 -18.01
C VAL A 241 2.28 5.41 -17.58
N GLY A 242 3.02 6.06 -16.67
CA GLY A 242 2.69 7.37 -16.11
C GLY A 242 1.73 7.28 -14.91
N ILE A 243 1.60 6.10 -14.28
CA ILE A 243 0.81 5.90 -13.07
C ILE A 243 1.71 5.20 -12.05
N GLY A 244 2.30 5.99 -11.17
CA GLY A 244 3.11 5.53 -10.04
C GLY A 244 2.47 5.93 -8.72
N PHE A 245 2.78 5.18 -7.67
CA PHE A 245 2.26 5.37 -6.32
C PHE A 245 3.40 5.45 -5.31
N ALA A 246 3.26 6.37 -4.36
CA ALA A 246 4.16 6.49 -3.22
C ALA A 246 3.36 6.56 -1.92
N ILE A 247 3.87 5.94 -0.86
CA ILE A 247 3.32 6.02 0.49
C ILE A 247 3.66 7.40 1.06
N PRO A 248 2.67 8.20 1.54
CA PRO A 248 2.93 9.55 2.08
C PRO A 248 3.92 9.54 3.25
N VAL A 249 4.82 10.51 3.29
CA VAL A 249 5.87 10.56 4.33
C VAL A 249 5.29 10.67 5.74
N ASN A 250 4.18 11.39 5.95
CA ASN A 250 3.57 11.52 7.27
C ASN A 250 3.08 10.16 7.78
N MET A 251 2.49 9.33 6.88
CA MET A 251 2.12 7.95 7.17
C MET A 251 3.36 7.10 7.50
N VAL A 252 4.39 7.15 6.65
CA VAL A 252 5.65 6.44 6.85
C VAL A 252 6.28 6.77 8.19
N MET A 253 6.40 8.05 8.54
CA MET A 253 7.02 8.49 9.79
C MET A 253 6.22 8.07 11.04
N SER A 254 4.90 8.03 10.96
CA SER A 254 4.05 7.50 12.03
C SER A 254 4.32 6.02 12.29
N LEU A 255 4.44 5.22 11.22
CA LEU A 255 4.77 3.79 11.31
C LEU A 255 6.19 3.55 11.82
N ILE A 256 7.18 4.30 11.30
CA ILE A 256 8.59 4.21 11.70
C ILE A 256 8.74 4.43 13.20
N LYS A 257 8.05 5.42 13.76
CA LYS A 257 8.10 5.70 15.19
C LYS A 257 7.70 4.47 16.01
N GLN A 258 6.61 3.81 15.63
CA GLN A 258 6.15 2.60 16.31
C GLN A 258 7.11 1.41 16.09
N ILE A 259 7.60 1.24 14.85
CA ILE A 259 8.55 0.17 14.51
C ILE A 259 9.85 0.31 15.33
N ILE A 260 10.39 1.52 15.49
CA ILE A 260 11.61 1.74 16.27
C ILE A 260 11.36 1.48 17.76
N GLU A 261 10.20 1.90 18.28
CA GLU A 261 9.87 1.76 19.71
C GLU A 261 9.49 0.33 20.10
N PHE A 262 8.69 -0.36 19.26
CA PHE A 262 8.08 -1.64 19.62
C PHE A 262 8.55 -2.84 18.76
N GLY A 263 9.27 -2.58 17.65
CA GLY A 263 9.62 -3.60 16.66
C GLY A 263 8.49 -3.95 15.68
N GLU A 264 7.28 -3.47 15.95
CA GLU A 264 6.06 -3.74 15.18
C GLU A 264 5.11 -2.53 15.21
N VAL A 265 4.15 -2.49 14.30
CA VAL A 265 3.07 -1.49 14.32
C VAL A 265 1.90 -2.02 15.17
N ARG A 266 1.52 -1.26 16.17
CA ARG A 266 0.38 -1.54 17.04
C ARG A 266 -0.80 -0.68 16.62
N ARG A 267 -1.70 -1.25 15.84
CA ARG A 267 -2.85 -0.52 15.31
C ARG A 267 -3.92 -0.32 16.37
N GLY A 268 -4.40 0.89 16.42
CA GLY A 268 -5.60 1.24 17.16
C GLY A 268 -6.85 0.83 16.39
N ILE A 269 -7.89 0.45 17.13
CA ILE A 269 -9.23 0.20 16.57
C ILE A 269 -10.29 0.99 17.33
N LEU A 270 -11.28 1.47 16.58
CA LEU A 270 -12.49 2.06 17.13
C LEU A 270 -13.48 0.97 17.59
N GLY A 271 -13.51 -0.13 16.86
CA GLY A 271 -14.38 -1.29 17.13
C GLY A 271 -15.78 -1.13 16.56
N VAL A 272 -15.85 -0.77 15.30
CA VAL A 272 -17.08 -0.68 14.50
C VAL A 272 -16.91 -1.44 13.19
N HIS A 273 -18.00 -2.02 12.69
CA HIS A 273 -18.10 -2.41 11.30
C HIS A 273 -18.74 -1.26 10.54
N ILE A 274 -18.12 -0.85 9.45
CA ILE A 274 -18.49 0.32 8.67
C ILE A 274 -18.67 -0.04 7.20
N GLN A 275 -19.43 0.80 6.50
CA GLN A 275 -19.53 0.79 5.04
C GLN A 275 -19.54 2.23 4.50
N ASP A 276 -19.29 2.37 3.21
CA ASP A 276 -19.39 3.65 2.54
C ASP A 276 -20.84 4.14 2.53
N LEU A 277 -21.01 5.43 2.71
CA LEU A 277 -22.32 6.08 2.59
C LEU A 277 -22.61 6.34 1.10
N THR A 278 -23.36 5.42 0.46
CA THR A 278 -23.80 5.65 -0.92
C THR A 278 -24.87 6.74 -0.98
N PRO A 279 -25.08 7.40 -2.15
CA PRO A 279 -26.14 8.40 -2.29
C PRO A 279 -27.52 7.89 -1.90
N GLU A 280 -27.83 6.61 -2.17
CA GLU A 280 -29.11 5.99 -1.81
C GLU A 280 -29.24 5.81 -0.29
N LEU A 281 -28.13 5.44 0.38
CA LEU A 281 -28.10 5.35 1.84
C LEU A 281 -28.17 6.73 2.47
N ALA A 282 -27.45 7.72 1.95
CA ALA A 282 -27.51 9.09 2.42
C ALA A 282 -28.96 9.60 2.38
N GLN A 283 -29.67 9.38 1.28
CA GLN A 283 -31.09 9.74 1.15
C GLN A 283 -31.98 8.97 2.16
N ALA A 284 -31.73 7.68 2.35
CA ALA A 284 -32.50 6.86 3.30
C ALA A 284 -32.29 7.28 4.75
N PHE A 285 -31.12 7.80 5.10
CA PHE A 285 -30.77 8.31 6.42
C PHE A 285 -30.99 9.83 6.57
N GLY A 286 -31.55 10.53 5.55
CA GLY A 286 -31.81 11.96 5.60
C GLY A 286 -30.56 12.84 5.51
N ILE A 287 -29.42 12.32 5.11
CA ILE A 287 -28.12 12.99 5.11
C ILE A 287 -27.91 13.69 3.76
N GLU A 288 -27.68 15.00 3.77
CA GLU A 288 -27.49 15.80 2.54
C GLU A 288 -26.13 15.54 1.87
N SER A 289 -25.09 15.17 2.63
CA SER A 289 -23.75 14.86 2.14
C SER A 289 -23.61 13.36 1.89
N GLY A 290 -23.05 12.98 0.74
CA GLY A 290 -22.68 11.59 0.44
C GLY A 290 -21.36 11.15 1.08
N ASP A 291 -20.70 12.03 1.87
CA ASP A 291 -19.42 11.75 2.52
C ASP A 291 -19.63 11.22 3.94
N GLY A 292 -18.87 10.20 4.32
CA GLY A 292 -18.88 9.61 5.65
C GLY A 292 -18.80 8.09 5.67
N ALA A 293 -18.56 7.53 6.85
CA ALA A 293 -18.56 6.10 7.10
C ALA A 293 -19.74 5.71 7.98
N LEU A 294 -20.68 4.93 7.41
CA LEU A 294 -21.87 4.45 8.11
C LEU A 294 -21.51 3.28 9.03
N ILE A 295 -21.85 3.39 10.32
CA ILE A 295 -21.68 2.30 11.29
C ILE A 295 -22.79 1.26 11.08
N MET A 296 -22.40 0.06 10.68
CA MET A 296 -23.28 -1.09 10.50
C MET A 296 -23.46 -1.89 11.77
N GLN A 297 -22.41 -1.88 12.62
CA GLN A 297 -22.41 -2.61 13.89
C GLN A 297 -21.34 -2.03 14.83
N VAL A 298 -21.64 -1.99 16.11
CA VAL A 298 -20.68 -1.66 17.16
C VAL A 298 -20.25 -2.96 17.86
N ILE A 299 -18.94 -3.17 17.95
CA ILE A 299 -18.36 -4.37 18.56
C ILE A 299 -18.48 -4.26 20.09
N PRO A 300 -19.08 -5.26 20.78
CA PRO A 300 -19.18 -5.25 22.22
C PRO A 300 -17.83 -5.18 22.93
N GLY A 301 -17.73 -4.34 23.96
CA GLY A 301 -16.49 -4.09 24.71
C GLY A 301 -15.49 -3.17 24.02
N SER A 302 -15.85 -2.59 22.86
CA SER A 302 -15.01 -1.72 22.08
C SER A 302 -14.91 -0.28 22.60
N ALA A 303 -14.03 0.50 22.00
CA ALA A 303 -13.93 1.94 22.23
C ALA A 303 -15.21 2.68 21.77
N ALA A 304 -15.78 2.26 20.65
CA ALA A 304 -17.02 2.80 20.11
C ALA A 304 -18.22 2.58 21.03
N GLU A 305 -18.38 1.35 21.58
CA GLU A 305 -19.45 1.06 22.54
C GLU A 305 -19.29 1.90 23.81
N ALA A 306 -18.07 1.97 24.36
CA ALA A 306 -17.79 2.77 25.55
C ALA A 306 -18.08 4.26 25.35
N ALA A 307 -17.91 4.77 24.12
CA ALA A 307 -18.24 6.16 23.74
C ALA A 307 -19.73 6.35 23.44
N GLY A 308 -20.52 5.27 23.34
CA GLY A 308 -21.95 5.33 23.02
C GLY A 308 -22.26 5.58 21.55
N LEU A 309 -21.36 5.20 20.63
CA LEU A 309 -21.67 5.09 19.21
C LEU A 309 -22.67 3.96 18.98
N LYS A 310 -23.49 4.08 17.95
CA LYS A 310 -24.58 3.14 17.64
C LYS A 310 -24.59 2.77 16.16
N GLU A 311 -25.29 1.69 15.85
CA GLU A 311 -25.66 1.35 14.49
C GLU A 311 -26.50 2.49 13.87
N GLY A 312 -26.22 2.85 12.64
CA GLY A 312 -26.84 3.96 11.95
C GLY A 312 -26.15 5.31 12.12
N ASP A 313 -25.17 5.46 13.01
CA ASP A 313 -24.34 6.67 13.07
C ASP A 313 -23.48 6.77 11.81
N VAL A 314 -23.29 7.98 11.29
CA VAL A 314 -22.38 8.24 10.17
C VAL A 314 -21.21 9.09 10.66
N ILE A 315 -20.01 8.52 10.68
CA ILE A 315 -18.79 9.24 11.06
C ILE A 315 -18.39 10.16 9.92
N THR A 316 -18.30 11.47 10.21
CA THR A 316 -18.00 12.51 9.23
C THR A 316 -16.67 13.19 9.44
N MET A 317 -16.10 13.17 10.69
CA MET A 317 -14.80 13.74 10.98
C MET A 317 -14.09 12.96 12.09
N VAL A 318 -12.75 12.93 12.01
CA VAL A 318 -11.86 12.46 13.08
C VAL A 318 -10.76 13.50 13.27
N ASN A 319 -10.58 14.04 14.48
CA ASN A 319 -9.62 15.09 14.81
C ASN A 319 -9.69 16.30 13.85
N GLY A 320 -10.91 16.68 13.42
CA GLY A 320 -11.15 17.77 12.48
C GLY A 320 -10.89 17.43 11.01
N ARG A 321 -10.41 16.23 10.69
CA ARG A 321 -10.23 15.75 9.32
C ARG A 321 -11.52 15.12 8.82
N VAL A 322 -11.99 15.57 7.65
CA VAL A 322 -13.23 15.07 7.03
C VAL A 322 -13.03 13.62 6.59
N ILE A 323 -14.04 12.79 6.83
CA ILE A 323 -14.10 11.39 6.41
C ILE A 323 -15.00 11.31 5.18
N LYS A 324 -14.42 10.87 4.06
CA LYS A 324 -15.16 10.69 2.80
C LYS A 324 -15.77 9.31 2.66
N GLY A 325 -15.23 8.32 3.41
CA GLY A 325 -15.72 6.95 3.33
C GLY A 325 -14.98 6.01 4.30
N MET A 326 -15.33 4.74 4.16
CA MET A 326 -14.82 3.64 5.01
C MET A 326 -13.29 3.56 5.01
N THR A 327 -12.66 3.61 3.83
CA THR A 327 -11.21 3.43 3.68
C THR A 327 -10.44 4.55 4.37
N GLU A 328 -10.90 5.81 4.24
CA GLU A 328 -10.24 6.94 4.90
C GLU A 328 -10.36 6.85 6.43
N LEU A 329 -11.55 6.50 6.94
CA LEU A 329 -11.72 6.28 8.38
C LEU A 329 -10.79 5.18 8.90
N ARG A 330 -10.72 4.05 8.19
CA ARG A 330 -9.83 2.94 8.53
C ARG A 330 -8.37 3.39 8.58
N ASN A 331 -7.91 4.11 7.55
CA ASN A 331 -6.54 4.57 7.46
C ASN A 331 -6.20 5.52 8.62
N ILE A 332 -7.06 6.51 8.89
CA ILE A 332 -6.83 7.45 9.98
C ILE A 332 -6.76 6.69 11.32
N ILE A 333 -7.73 5.86 11.64
CA ILE A 333 -7.78 5.14 12.92
C ILE A 333 -6.62 4.15 13.03
N GLY A 334 -6.29 3.41 11.96
CA GLY A 334 -5.23 2.40 11.96
C GLY A 334 -3.81 2.97 12.11
N MET A 335 -3.60 4.26 11.82
CA MET A 335 -2.32 4.93 11.98
C MET A 335 -2.14 5.56 13.36
N LEU A 336 -3.22 5.68 14.15
CA LEU A 336 -3.16 6.28 15.48
C LEU A 336 -2.54 5.32 16.49
N PRO A 337 -1.72 5.83 17.41
CA PRO A 337 -1.22 5.05 18.54
C PRO A 337 -2.37 4.46 19.37
N VAL A 338 -2.13 3.28 19.93
CA VAL A 338 -3.01 2.70 20.92
C VAL A 338 -3.09 3.62 22.14
N ASP A 339 -4.28 3.70 22.75
CA ASP A 339 -4.60 4.57 23.92
C ASP A 339 -4.64 6.08 23.61
N GLU A 340 -4.47 6.50 22.37
CA GLU A 340 -4.68 7.88 21.96
C GLU A 340 -6.16 8.28 22.11
N GLU A 341 -6.40 9.51 22.60
CA GLU A 341 -7.73 10.10 22.67
C GLU A 341 -7.98 10.92 21.40
N ILE A 342 -9.01 10.57 20.65
CA ILE A 342 -9.40 11.25 19.41
C ILE A 342 -10.78 11.88 19.55
N GLU A 343 -11.02 12.91 18.76
CA GLU A 343 -12.33 13.53 18.61
C GLU A 343 -13.02 12.98 17.37
N VAL A 344 -14.17 12.33 17.55
CA VAL A 344 -14.99 11.78 16.47
C VAL A 344 -16.27 12.57 16.37
N THR A 345 -16.50 13.17 15.19
CA THR A 345 -17.78 13.82 14.85
C THR A 345 -18.60 12.87 13.98
N TYR A 346 -19.87 12.72 14.32
CA TYR A 346 -20.79 11.83 13.62
C TYR A 346 -22.19 12.41 13.57
N LEU A 347 -22.97 12.00 12.59
CA LEU A 347 -24.39 12.33 12.44
C LEU A 347 -25.23 11.20 13.03
N ARG A 348 -26.24 11.56 13.79
CA ARG A 348 -27.27 10.68 14.34
C ARG A 348 -28.61 11.41 14.25
N GLU A 349 -29.60 10.88 13.53
CA GLU A 349 -30.95 11.46 13.43
C GLU A 349 -30.89 12.98 13.12
N ASP A 350 -30.13 13.37 12.09
CA ASP A 350 -29.87 14.76 11.64
C ASP A 350 -29.11 15.67 12.62
N GLU A 351 -28.69 15.16 13.78
CA GLU A 351 -27.86 15.92 14.72
C GLU A 351 -26.38 15.61 14.54
N SER A 352 -25.55 16.65 14.45
CA SER A 352 -24.09 16.52 14.46
C SER A 352 -23.60 16.47 15.90
N LEU A 353 -23.01 15.36 16.27
CA LEU A 353 -22.54 15.08 17.62
C LEU A 353 -21.02 14.85 17.59
N THR A 354 -20.33 15.27 18.66
CA THR A 354 -18.88 15.06 18.79
C THR A 354 -18.58 14.34 20.11
N LYS A 355 -17.70 13.33 20.04
CA LYS A 355 -17.27 12.53 21.20
C LYS A 355 -15.75 12.38 21.21
N LYS A 356 -15.18 12.44 22.41
CA LYS A 356 -13.81 12.00 22.65
C LYS A 356 -13.79 10.50 22.90
N ILE A 357 -12.98 9.80 22.15
CA ILE A 357 -12.90 8.33 22.16
C ILE A 357 -11.43 7.93 22.32
N ARG A 358 -11.15 7.04 23.26
CA ARG A 358 -9.82 6.49 23.46
C ARG A 358 -9.67 5.20 22.64
N ILE A 359 -8.81 5.25 21.66
CA ILE A 359 -8.51 4.13 20.76
C ILE A 359 -7.92 2.97 21.57
N ARG A 360 -8.35 1.74 21.27
CA ARG A 360 -7.84 0.52 21.91
C ARG A 360 -6.98 -0.28 20.94
N ALA A 361 -6.07 -1.08 21.49
CA ALA A 361 -5.30 -2.02 20.69
C ALA A 361 -6.25 -2.99 19.95
N ARG A 362 -5.90 -3.33 18.73
CA ARG A 362 -6.48 -4.48 18.04
C ARG A 362 -6.09 -5.72 18.84
N VAL A 363 -7.04 -6.28 19.58
CA VAL A 363 -6.84 -7.57 20.23
C VAL A 363 -6.97 -8.62 19.14
N ALA A 364 -5.87 -9.02 18.56
CA ALA A 364 -5.84 -10.21 17.72
C ALA A 364 -6.15 -11.41 18.63
N LYS A 365 -7.40 -11.83 18.68
CA LYS A 365 -7.77 -13.09 19.28
C LYS A 365 -7.43 -14.19 18.30
N SER A 366 -6.15 -14.61 18.29
CA SER A 366 -5.78 -15.83 17.61
C SER A 366 -6.20 -17.03 18.47
N GLY A 367 -7.04 -17.88 17.94
CA GLY A 367 -7.43 -19.13 18.55
C GLY A 367 -6.76 -20.32 17.85
N GLN A 368 -6.18 -21.24 18.60
CA GLN A 368 -5.83 -22.54 18.05
C GLN A 368 -7.10 -23.35 17.82
N GLY A 369 -7.27 -23.92 16.64
CA GLY A 369 -8.47 -24.65 16.26
C GLY A 369 -8.87 -25.78 17.21
N VAL A 370 -7.89 -26.41 17.87
CA VAL A 370 -8.13 -27.43 18.94
C VAL A 370 -8.91 -26.85 20.13
N GLN A 371 -8.67 -25.59 20.51
CA GLN A 371 -9.38 -24.92 21.61
C GLN A 371 -10.82 -24.57 21.25
N ILE A 372 -11.13 -24.49 19.95
CA ILE A 372 -12.46 -24.17 19.44
C ILE A 372 -13.26 -25.46 19.28
N SER A 373 -12.72 -26.45 18.58
CA SER A 373 -13.28 -27.80 18.38
C SER A 373 -12.23 -28.69 17.74
N LYS A 374 -12.26 -29.99 18.03
CA LYS A 374 -11.42 -31.00 17.35
C LYS A 374 -11.54 -30.98 15.83
N ARG A 375 -12.66 -30.48 15.30
CA ARG A 375 -12.91 -30.33 13.86
C ARG A 375 -12.03 -29.28 13.20
N PHE A 376 -11.58 -28.28 13.96
CA PHE A 376 -10.65 -27.25 13.51
C PHE A 376 -9.19 -27.53 13.93
N GLU A 377 -8.93 -28.77 14.41
CA GLU A 377 -7.58 -29.16 14.78
C GLU A 377 -6.61 -28.97 13.62
N GLY A 378 -5.47 -28.33 13.92
CA GLY A 378 -4.44 -27.97 12.95
C GLY A 378 -4.68 -26.65 12.22
N ALA A 379 -5.80 -25.94 12.45
CA ALA A 379 -5.99 -24.59 11.99
C ALA A 379 -5.60 -23.56 13.04
N ARG A 380 -4.93 -22.49 12.63
CA ARG A 380 -4.79 -21.25 13.39
C ARG A 380 -5.75 -20.23 12.80
N LEU A 381 -6.65 -19.75 13.64
CA LEU A 381 -7.75 -18.88 13.26
C LEU A 381 -7.59 -17.53 13.95
N GLU A 382 -7.98 -16.44 13.27
CA GLU A 382 -8.02 -15.10 13.84
C GLU A 382 -9.26 -14.33 13.38
N ASP A 383 -9.68 -13.38 14.20
CA ASP A 383 -10.75 -12.47 13.85
C ASP A 383 -10.27 -11.52 12.73
N VAL A 384 -11.09 -11.36 11.69
CA VAL A 384 -10.87 -10.37 10.65
C VAL A 384 -12.02 -9.39 10.70
N ASP A 385 -11.70 -8.13 10.94
CA ASP A 385 -12.66 -7.07 10.72
C ASP A 385 -12.90 -6.87 9.21
N GLY A 386 -14.06 -6.37 8.85
CA GLY A 386 -14.39 -6.14 7.44
C GLY A 386 -13.41 -5.20 6.72
N SER A 387 -12.59 -4.47 7.47
CA SER A 387 -11.58 -3.57 6.95
C SER A 387 -10.32 -4.28 6.45
N SER A 388 -10.04 -5.46 6.96
CA SER A 388 -8.88 -6.30 6.59
C SER A 388 -9.22 -7.40 5.58
N SER A 389 -10.46 -7.46 5.07
CA SER A 389 -10.84 -8.38 4.01
C SER A 389 -10.89 -7.66 2.68
N GLN A 390 -10.34 -8.26 1.63
CA GLN A 390 -10.36 -7.71 0.26
C GLN A 390 -11.77 -7.33 -0.24
N HIS A 391 -12.82 -7.75 0.45
CA HIS A 391 -14.22 -7.54 0.08
C HIS A 391 -15.03 -6.84 1.17
N GLY A 392 -14.39 -6.24 2.17
CA GLY A 392 -15.08 -5.48 3.21
C GLY A 392 -15.98 -6.30 4.15
N GLN A 393 -15.90 -7.63 4.15
CA GLN A 393 -16.75 -8.47 4.98
C GLN A 393 -15.97 -8.99 6.21
N PRO A 394 -16.51 -8.78 7.42
CA PRO A 394 -15.93 -9.36 8.65
C PRO A 394 -16.11 -10.87 8.66
N GLY A 395 -15.18 -11.57 9.31
CA GLY A 395 -15.22 -13.02 9.41
C GLY A 395 -14.06 -13.58 10.23
N ILE A 396 -13.73 -14.84 10.02
CA ILE A 396 -12.62 -15.50 10.71
C ILE A 396 -11.63 -15.99 9.67
N ARG A 397 -10.42 -15.44 9.67
CA ARG A 397 -9.34 -15.84 8.78
C ARG A 397 -8.69 -17.13 9.26
N VAL A 398 -8.48 -18.03 8.34
CA VAL A 398 -7.63 -19.21 8.52
C VAL A 398 -6.19 -18.79 8.19
N VAL A 399 -5.40 -18.50 9.23
CA VAL A 399 -4.01 -18.03 9.07
C VAL A 399 -3.11 -19.14 8.60
N GLU A 400 -3.28 -20.34 9.19
CA GLU A 400 -2.44 -21.49 8.92
C GLU A 400 -3.25 -22.79 9.07
N VAL A 401 -2.96 -23.78 8.24
CA VAL A 401 -3.53 -25.12 8.35
C VAL A 401 -2.43 -26.15 8.22
N THR A 402 -2.24 -26.96 9.26
CA THR A 402 -1.30 -28.07 9.24
C THR A 402 -1.80 -29.15 8.27
N GLN A 403 -0.93 -29.60 7.37
CA GLN A 403 -1.26 -30.68 6.44
C GLN A 403 -1.69 -31.95 7.19
N GLU A 404 -2.64 -32.69 6.61
CA GLU A 404 -3.21 -33.92 7.16
C GLU A 404 -4.02 -33.76 8.46
N SER A 405 -4.15 -32.53 8.98
CA SER A 405 -5.00 -32.24 10.15
C SER A 405 -6.50 -32.37 9.82
N ALA A 406 -7.34 -32.38 10.86
CA ALA A 406 -8.80 -32.40 10.69
C ALA A 406 -9.30 -31.19 9.87
N ALA A 407 -8.78 -30.00 10.14
CA ALA A 407 -9.11 -28.80 9.37
C ALA A 407 -8.70 -28.92 7.90
N TRP A 408 -7.51 -29.50 7.61
CA TRP A 408 -7.05 -29.75 6.25
C TRP A 408 -7.95 -30.73 5.51
N GLN A 409 -8.33 -31.85 6.18
CA GLN A 409 -9.21 -32.88 5.60
C GLN A 409 -10.61 -32.32 5.35
N ALA A 410 -11.10 -31.42 6.18
CA ALA A 410 -12.34 -30.70 5.98
C ALA A 410 -12.29 -29.70 4.81
N GLY A 411 -11.12 -29.49 4.22
CA GLY A 411 -10.95 -28.63 3.05
C GLY A 411 -10.55 -27.20 3.36
N LEU A 412 -10.31 -26.82 4.62
CA LEU A 412 -9.80 -25.49 4.98
C LEU A 412 -8.36 -25.30 4.47
N ARG A 413 -8.04 -24.09 4.05
CA ARG A 413 -6.71 -23.69 3.58
C ARG A 413 -6.32 -22.35 4.21
N SER A 414 -5.03 -22.09 4.29
CA SER A 414 -4.51 -20.77 4.68
C SER A 414 -5.04 -19.70 3.71
N GLY A 415 -5.47 -18.57 4.25
CA GLY A 415 -6.08 -17.47 3.50
C GLY A 415 -7.62 -17.55 3.37
N ASP A 416 -8.26 -18.67 3.76
CA ASP A 416 -9.72 -18.74 3.77
C ASP A 416 -10.29 -17.79 4.83
N ILE A 417 -11.46 -17.19 4.54
CA ILE A 417 -12.24 -16.41 5.51
C ILE A 417 -13.57 -17.10 5.73
N ILE A 418 -13.83 -17.53 6.96
CA ILE A 418 -15.12 -18.14 7.36
C ILE A 418 -16.12 -17.01 7.58
N LEU A 419 -17.18 -17.00 6.78
CA LEU A 419 -18.24 -15.98 6.81
C LEU A 419 -19.48 -16.44 7.58
N THR A 420 -19.85 -17.73 7.43
CA THR A 420 -20.99 -18.30 8.17
C THR A 420 -20.68 -19.72 8.60
N VAL A 421 -21.32 -20.12 9.72
CA VAL A 421 -21.37 -21.50 10.20
C VAL A 421 -22.83 -21.86 10.35
N ASP A 422 -23.29 -22.93 9.69
CA ASP A 422 -24.69 -23.34 9.64
C ASP A 422 -25.65 -22.19 9.30
N ARG A 423 -25.27 -21.37 8.30
CA ARG A 423 -26.00 -20.19 7.82
C ARG A 423 -26.11 -19.03 8.85
N GLN A 424 -25.45 -19.13 10.00
CA GLN A 424 -25.32 -18.03 10.96
C GLN A 424 -24.03 -17.28 10.68
N LYS A 425 -24.09 -15.95 10.55
CA LYS A 425 -22.91 -15.13 10.35
C LYS A 425 -21.97 -15.21 11.55
N VAL A 426 -20.68 -15.31 11.29
CA VAL A 426 -19.62 -15.27 12.30
C VAL A 426 -18.75 -14.06 12.06
N PHE A 427 -18.56 -13.24 13.07
CA PHE A 427 -17.76 -12.02 13.02
C PHE A 427 -16.53 -12.13 13.93
N SER A 428 -16.51 -13.15 14.81
CA SER A 428 -15.43 -13.36 15.77
C SER A 428 -15.26 -14.84 16.10
N LEU A 429 -14.08 -15.20 16.62
CA LEU A 429 -13.81 -16.52 17.19
C LEU A 429 -14.79 -16.86 18.32
N LYS A 430 -15.27 -15.85 19.05
CA LYS A 430 -16.28 -16.04 20.09
C LYS A 430 -17.59 -16.54 19.49
N ASP A 431 -18.05 -15.98 18.36
CA ASP A 431 -19.27 -16.42 17.67
C ASP A 431 -19.09 -17.86 17.18
N LEU A 432 -17.92 -18.15 16.57
CA LEU A 432 -17.59 -19.51 16.14
C LEU A 432 -17.67 -20.51 17.29
N VAL A 433 -17.02 -20.20 18.40
CA VAL A 433 -17.03 -21.04 19.62
C VAL A 433 -18.45 -21.22 20.13
N GLN A 434 -19.26 -20.17 20.16
CA GLN A 434 -20.63 -20.23 20.62
C GLN A 434 -21.52 -21.12 19.73
N ILE A 435 -21.34 -21.06 18.41
CA ILE A 435 -22.09 -21.87 17.46
C ILE A 435 -21.65 -23.33 17.52
N VAL A 436 -20.34 -23.57 17.63
CA VAL A 436 -19.74 -24.91 17.60
C VAL A 436 -19.85 -25.65 18.94
N ASN A 437 -19.73 -24.91 20.05
CA ASN A 437 -19.88 -25.48 21.40
C ASN A 437 -21.34 -25.89 21.67
N GLY A 438 -21.57 -27.19 21.76
CA GLY A 438 -22.90 -27.78 21.99
C GLY A 438 -23.47 -28.52 20.78
N ARG A 439 -22.75 -28.51 19.64
CA ARG A 439 -23.15 -29.28 18.45
C ARG A 439 -22.29 -30.52 18.28
N THR A 440 -22.94 -31.66 18.22
CA THR A 440 -22.33 -32.95 17.84
C THR A 440 -22.55 -33.33 16.40
N SER A 441 -23.38 -32.52 15.67
CA SER A 441 -23.68 -32.71 14.26
C SER A 441 -22.65 -32.00 13.34
N GLU A 442 -22.58 -32.44 12.12
CA GLU A 442 -21.79 -31.84 11.04
C GLU A 442 -21.99 -30.32 10.93
N LEU A 443 -20.97 -29.58 10.45
CA LEU A 443 -21.00 -28.13 10.28
C LEU A 443 -20.93 -27.77 8.81
N LEU A 444 -21.76 -26.83 8.39
CA LEU A 444 -21.70 -26.24 7.06
C LEU A 444 -21.06 -24.86 7.16
N LEU A 445 -19.85 -24.69 6.64
CA LEU A 445 -19.18 -23.40 6.55
C LEU A 445 -19.41 -22.78 5.20
N LEU A 446 -19.72 -21.47 5.15
CA LEU A 446 -19.50 -20.66 3.98
C LEU A 446 -18.17 -19.95 4.19
N ILE A 447 -17.23 -20.21 3.29
CA ILE A 447 -15.92 -19.55 3.29
C ILE A 447 -15.74 -18.74 2.02
N GLN A 448 -14.91 -17.70 2.13
CA GLN A 448 -14.33 -17.00 1.01
C GLN A 448 -12.90 -17.46 0.80
N ARG A 449 -12.55 -17.83 -0.44
CA ARG A 449 -11.21 -18.21 -0.89
C ARG A 449 -10.85 -17.40 -2.11
N GLY A 450 -9.99 -16.40 -1.95
CA GLY A 450 -9.78 -15.38 -2.99
C GLY A 450 -11.09 -14.70 -3.36
N GLU A 451 -11.41 -14.60 -4.63
CA GLU A 451 -12.66 -14.00 -5.13
C GLU A 451 -13.90 -14.93 -5.10
N SER A 452 -13.73 -16.17 -4.69
CA SER A 452 -14.80 -17.17 -4.74
C SER A 452 -15.33 -17.51 -3.36
N ALA A 453 -16.67 -17.55 -3.22
CA ALA A 453 -17.32 -18.09 -2.03
C ALA A 453 -17.67 -19.57 -2.28
N LEU A 454 -17.39 -20.45 -1.32
CA LEU A 454 -17.68 -21.86 -1.38
C LEU A 454 -18.15 -22.42 -0.05
N TYR A 455 -18.96 -23.47 -0.11
CA TYR A 455 -19.39 -24.18 1.06
C TYR A 455 -18.43 -25.34 1.35
N LEU A 456 -18.02 -25.45 2.61
CA LEU A 456 -17.29 -26.60 3.13
C LEU A 456 -18.16 -27.33 4.13
N TRP A 457 -18.12 -28.65 4.05
CA TRP A 457 -18.75 -29.52 5.00
C TRP A 457 -17.71 -30.12 5.93
N ILE A 458 -17.86 -29.88 7.22
CA ILE A 458 -17.00 -30.41 8.27
C ILE A 458 -17.76 -31.48 9.05
N PRO A 459 -17.34 -32.74 8.95
CA PRO A 459 -18.01 -33.87 9.63
C PRO A 459 -17.87 -33.85 11.17
#